data_c3b76d3562278deed71034c69504adc8
#
_entry.id   c3b76d3562278deed71034c69504adc8
#
_cell.length_a   1.000
_cell.length_b   1.000
_cell.length_c   1.000
_cell.angle_alpha   90.00
_cell.angle_beta   90.00
_cell.angle_gamma   90.00
#
_symmetry.space_group_name_H-M   'P 1'
#
loop_
_entity.id
_entity.type
_entity.pdbx_description
1 polymer ?
#
loop_
_entity_poly.entity_id
_entity_poly.type
_entity_poly.pdbx_seq_one_letter_code
_entity_poly.pdbx_strand_id
1 'polypeptide(L)'
;MEEFESEDQQIEAIKKWWKENGVSLLLGLGIGVGALLGWREYLAYQTDHSAEASDLYQAVQTQIAQNRLDDAHINKADIIRNEYSDTPYAALASMAQAKYEFEHGDIDSALMHLRWASENSTEPDVQHVAKLRLARILIAQKKYGEAETILLAAYPAAFTAGYEELKGDLHAAKGEIAQARVAYDKAINATDGNASRWLRLKRQDLGSSDLDHS
;
A
#
# COMPACT_ATOMS: atom_id res chain seq x y z
N MET A 1 -29.29 -48.35 -36.66
CA MET A 1 -30.72 -48.03 -36.61
C MET A 1 -30.95 -47.38 -35.27
N GLU A 2 -30.98 -46.07 -35.26
CA GLU A 2 -31.37 -45.35 -34.04
C GLU A 2 -32.89 -45.55 -33.89
N GLU A 3 -33.29 -46.20 -32.78
CA GLU A 3 -34.66 -46.27 -32.38
C GLU A 3 -35.18 -44.84 -32.10
N PHE A 4 -36.03 -44.33 -32.95
CA PHE A 4 -36.82 -43.13 -32.67
C PHE A 4 -37.75 -43.46 -31.50
N GLU A 5 -37.34 -43.13 -30.28
CA GLU A 5 -38.27 -43.15 -29.15
C GLU A 5 -39.48 -42.31 -29.53
N SER A 6 -40.67 -42.85 -29.32
CA SER A 6 -41.92 -42.13 -29.61
C SER A 6 -41.97 -40.85 -28.76
N GLU A 7 -42.55 -39.77 -29.31
CA GLU A 7 -42.69 -38.47 -28.60
C GLU A 7 -43.30 -38.65 -27.20
N ASP A 8 -44.20 -39.59 -27.01
CA ASP A 8 -44.80 -39.91 -25.74
C ASP A 8 -43.82 -40.50 -24.72
N GLN A 9 -42.85 -41.32 -25.14
CA GLN A 9 -41.80 -41.87 -24.27
C GLN A 9 -40.83 -40.80 -23.81
N GLN A 10 -40.47 -39.82 -24.66
CA GLN A 10 -39.62 -38.69 -24.32
C GLN A 10 -40.33 -37.78 -23.30
N ILE A 11 -41.60 -37.51 -23.47
CA ILE A 11 -42.40 -36.73 -22.56
C ILE A 11 -42.48 -37.38 -21.16
N GLU A 12 -42.71 -38.71 -21.12
CA GLU A 12 -42.72 -39.46 -19.86
C GLU A 12 -41.37 -39.47 -19.15
N ALA A 13 -40.28 -39.62 -19.89
CA ALA A 13 -38.92 -39.55 -19.35
C ALA A 13 -38.62 -38.17 -18.74
N ILE A 14 -39.02 -37.08 -19.40
CA ILE A 14 -38.85 -35.72 -18.90
C ILE A 14 -39.70 -35.49 -17.62
N LYS A 15 -40.93 -35.96 -17.61
CA LYS A 15 -41.80 -35.84 -16.42
C LYS A 15 -41.25 -36.62 -15.23
N LYS A 16 -40.74 -37.82 -15.45
CA LYS A 16 -40.09 -38.65 -14.41
C LYS A 16 -38.85 -37.96 -13.87
N TRP A 17 -37.96 -37.54 -14.77
CA TRP A 17 -36.72 -36.81 -14.38
C TRP A 17 -37.04 -35.52 -13.56
N TRP A 18 -38.03 -34.72 -14.00
CA TRP A 18 -38.47 -33.54 -13.28
C TRP A 18 -39.02 -33.85 -11.90
N LYS A 19 -39.79 -34.91 -11.77
CA LYS A 19 -40.33 -35.36 -10.47
C LYS A 19 -39.23 -35.79 -9.51
N GLU A 20 -38.15 -36.38 -10.02
CA GLU A 20 -37.00 -36.86 -9.24
C GLU A 20 -35.99 -35.73 -8.94
N ASN A 21 -35.76 -34.81 -9.87
CA ASN A 21 -34.67 -33.83 -9.79
C ASN A 21 -35.18 -32.37 -9.70
N GLY A 22 -36.44 -32.08 -9.96
CA GLY A 22 -36.97 -30.72 -10.07
C GLY A 22 -36.77 -29.88 -8.80
N VAL A 23 -36.96 -30.46 -7.63
CA VAL A 23 -36.76 -29.75 -6.34
C VAL A 23 -35.29 -29.38 -6.17
N SER A 24 -34.35 -30.30 -6.47
CA SER A 24 -32.93 -30.06 -6.37
C SER A 24 -32.48 -28.99 -7.36
N LEU A 25 -33.04 -29.00 -8.57
CA LEU A 25 -32.74 -27.98 -9.60
C LEU A 25 -33.24 -26.60 -9.17
N LEU A 26 -34.45 -26.50 -8.63
CA LEU A 26 -35.00 -25.23 -8.15
C LEU A 26 -34.22 -24.69 -6.95
N LEU A 27 -33.81 -25.57 -6.02
CA LEU A 27 -32.95 -25.19 -4.91
C LEU A 27 -31.59 -24.71 -5.39
N GLY A 28 -30.96 -25.41 -6.32
CA GLY A 28 -29.68 -25.01 -6.91
C GLY A 28 -29.78 -23.67 -7.63
N LEU A 29 -30.86 -23.44 -8.39
CA LEU A 29 -31.13 -22.17 -9.05
C LEU A 29 -31.35 -21.04 -8.03
N GLY A 30 -32.12 -21.29 -6.98
CA GLY A 30 -32.39 -20.32 -5.92
C GLY A 30 -31.12 -19.90 -5.18
N ILE A 31 -30.26 -20.88 -4.83
CA ILE A 31 -28.95 -20.60 -4.22
C ILE A 31 -28.05 -19.81 -5.19
N GLY A 32 -28.02 -20.18 -6.46
CA GLY A 32 -27.21 -19.49 -7.48
C GLY A 32 -27.64 -18.03 -7.67
N VAL A 33 -28.94 -17.78 -7.78
CA VAL A 33 -29.49 -16.41 -7.87
C VAL A 33 -29.22 -15.62 -6.58
N GLY A 34 -29.43 -16.24 -5.41
CA GLY A 34 -29.17 -15.61 -4.13
C GLY A 34 -27.68 -15.22 -3.97
N ALA A 35 -26.78 -16.10 -4.38
CA ALA A 35 -25.34 -15.83 -4.36
C ALA A 35 -24.95 -14.68 -5.31
N LEU A 36 -25.53 -14.63 -6.51
CA LEU A 36 -25.29 -13.54 -7.46
C LEU A 36 -25.79 -12.19 -6.95
N LEU A 37 -26.98 -12.15 -6.36
CA LEU A 37 -27.53 -10.92 -5.79
C LEU A 37 -26.70 -10.45 -4.59
N GLY A 38 -26.36 -11.36 -3.68
CA GLY A 38 -25.51 -11.05 -2.53
C GLY A 38 -24.12 -10.54 -2.94
N TRP A 39 -23.54 -11.15 -3.97
CA TRP A 39 -22.27 -10.71 -4.52
C TRP A 39 -22.36 -9.30 -5.14
N ARG A 40 -23.43 -9.03 -5.87
CA ARG A 40 -23.67 -7.70 -6.45
C ARG A 40 -23.81 -6.62 -5.38
N GLU A 41 -24.59 -6.88 -4.33
CA GLU A 41 -24.76 -5.95 -3.21
C GLU A 41 -23.45 -5.74 -2.45
N TYR A 42 -22.67 -6.79 -2.25
CA TYR A 42 -21.35 -6.69 -1.64
C TYR A 42 -20.39 -5.80 -2.45
N LEU A 43 -20.36 -5.96 -3.78
CA LEU A 43 -19.55 -5.11 -4.66
C LEU A 43 -20.03 -3.66 -4.66
N ALA A 44 -21.33 -3.42 -4.65
CA ALA A 44 -21.91 -2.07 -4.55
C ALA A 44 -21.49 -1.41 -3.23
N TYR A 45 -21.65 -2.12 -2.11
CA TYR A 45 -21.21 -1.64 -0.80
C TYR A 45 -19.71 -1.29 -0.78
N GLN A 46 -18.84 -2.16 -1.30
CA GLN A 46 -17.39 -1.86 -1.37
C GLN A 46 -17.09 -0.62 -2.20
N THR A 47 -17.81 -0.44 -3.32
CA THR A 47 -17.62 0.71 -4.20
C THR A 47 -18.03 2.00 -3.51
N ASP A 48 -19.19 2.03 -2.88
CA ASP A 48 -19.73 3.20 -2.18
C ASP A 48 -18.84 3.55 -0.96
N HIS A 49 -18.45 2.53 -0.18
CA HIS A 49 -17.57 2.68 0.98
C HIS A 49 -16.21 3.29 0.58
N SER A 50 -15.62 2.80 -0.53
CA SER A 50 -14.38 3.36 -1.05
C SER A 50 -14.55 4.76 -1.62
N ALA A 51 -15.70 5.07 -2.24
CA ALA A 51 -16.01 6.40 -2.76
C ALA A 51 -16.13 7.43 -1.64
N GLU A 52 -16.82 7.11 -0.54
CA GLU A 52 -16.91 7.97 0.64
C GLU A 52 -15.53 8.26 1.25
N ALA A 53 -14.68 7.23 1.40
CA ALA A 53 -13.31 7.42 1.85
C ALA A 53 -12.50 8.32 0.93
N SER A 54 -12.69 8.21 -0.39
CA SER A 54 -12.06 9.06 -1.40
C SER A 54 -12.47 10.52 -1.24
N ASP A 55 -13.77 10.78 -1.06
CA ASP A 55 -14.30 12.14 -0.91
C ASP A 55 -13.77 12.82 0.36
N LEU A 56 -13.75 12.09 1.47
CA LEU A 56 -13.14 12.55 2.72
C LEU A 56 -11.64 12.84 2.53
N TYR A 57 -10.93 11.95 1.85
CA TYR A 57 -9.50 12.12 1.57
C TYR A 57 -9.23 13.35 0.71
N GLN A 58 -10.02 13.60 -0.35
CA GLN A 58 -9.91 14.78 -1.18
C GLN A 58 -10.11 16.07 -0.38
N ALA A 59 -11.07 16.07 0.55
CA ALA A 59 -11.28 17.22 1.44
C ALA A 59 -10.05 17.49 2.32
N VAL A 60 -9.45 16.45 2.91
CA VAL A 60 -8.22 16.56 3.71
C VAL A 60 -7.06 17.07 2.86
N GLN A 61 -6.84 16.49 1.68
CA GLN A 61 -5.78 16.88 0.75
C GLN A 61 -5.90 18.35 0.33
N THR A 62 -7.11 18.82 0.06
CA THR A 62 -7.36 20.19 -0.35
C THR A 62 -6.94 21.17 0.76
N GLN A 63 -7.21 20.85 2.01
CA GLN A 63 -6.84 21.72 3.14
C GLN A 63 -5.32 21.69 3.40
N ILE A 64 -4.70 20.52 3.31
CA ILE A 64 -3.24 20.41 3.40
C ILE A 64 -2.57 21.25 2.32
N ALA A 65 -3.06 21.20 1.07
CA ALA A 65 -2.52 21.99 -0.03
C ALA A 65 -2.67 23.51 0.18
N GLN A 66 -3.68 23.93 0.94
CA GLN A 66 -3.89 25.33 1.35
C GLN A 66 -3.14 25.70 2.64
N ASN A 67 -2.39 24.77 3.22
CA ASN A 67 -1.71 24.92 4.52
C ASN A 67 -2.68 25.31 5.66
N ARG A 68 -3.88 24.69 5.66
CA ARG A 68 -5.01 25.01 6.56
C ARG A 68 -5.64 23.74 7.15
N LEU A 69 -4.83 22.83 7.65
CA LEU A 69 -5.38 21.66 8.32
C LEU A 69 -5.94 22.08 9.69
N ASP A 70 -7.25 22.21 9.75
CA ASP A 70 -8.00 22.51 10.98
C ASP A 70 -8.52 21.24 11.66
N ASP A 71 -9.06 21.39 12.87
CA ASP A 71 -9.59 20.28 13.66
C ASP A 71 -10.67 19.47 12.91
N ALA A 72 -11.48 20.11 12.06
CA ALA A 72 -12.52 19.42 11.29
C ALA A 72 -11.92 18.47 10.24
N HIS A 73 -10.78 18.85 9.64
CA HIS A 73 -10.11 18.02 8.64
C HIS A 73 -9.19 16.97 9.29
N ILE A 74 -8.62 17.26 10.47
CA ILE A 74 -7.97 16.26 11.32
C ILE A 74 -8.99 15.17 11.67
N ASN A 75 -10.20 15.56 12.12
CA ASN A 75 -11.27 14.61 12.40
C ASN A 75 -11.68 13.77 11.18
N LYS A 76 -11.72 14.36 9.96
CA LYS A 76 -11.99 13.59 8.73
C LYS A 76 -10.91 12.55 8.45
N ALA A 77 -9.65 12.92 8.63
CA ALA A 77 -8.54 11.97 8.46
C ALA A 77 -8.60 10.84 9.51
N ASP A 78 -9.03 11.15 10.74
CA ASP A 78 -9.26 10.17 11.79
C ASP A 78 -10.45 9.24 11.45
N ILE A 79 -11.53 9.78 10.89
CA ILE A 79 -12.66 8.97 10.39
C ILE A 79 -12.18 8.02 9.30
N ILE A 80 -11.42 8.50 8.31
CA ILE A 80 -10.89 7.65 7.25
C ILE A 80 -10.04 6.52 7.85
N ARG A 81 -9.18 6.81 8.81
CA ARG A 81 -8.31 5.83 9.45
C ARG A 81 -9.07 4.80 10.27
N ASN A 82 -10.16 5.19 10.94
CA ASN A 82 -10.88 4.33 11.87
C ASN A 82 -12.03 3.56 11.19
N GLU A 83 -12.77 4.19 10.29
CA GLU A 83 -13.99 3.64 9.68
C GLU A 83 -13.75 3.06 8.29
N TYR A 84 -12.69 3.53 7.59
CA TYR A 84 -12.34 3.12 6.23
C TYR A 84 -10.93 2.52 6.16
N SER A 85 -10.49 1.86 7.24
CA SER A 85 -9.14 1.28 7.36
C SER A 85 -8.87 0.18 6.36
N ASP A 86 -9.91 -0.45 5.82
CA ASP A 86 -9.89 -1.46 4.76
C ASP A 86 -9.74 -0.88 3.35
N THR A 87 -9.69 0.46 3.22
CA THR A 87 -9.46 1.16 1.95
C THR A 87 -8.03 1.70 1.87
N PRO A 88 -7.48 1.91 0.65
CA PRO A 88 -6.16 2.53 0.50
C PRO A 88 -6.11 3.98 1.03
N TYR A 89 -7.25 4.65 1.12
CA TYR A 89 -7.33 6.05 1.53
C TYR A 89 -6.92 6.28 2.99
N ALA A 90 -7.07 5.29 3.86
CA ALA A 90 -6.66 5.40 5.25
C ALA A 90 -5.14 5.60 5.39
N ALA A 91 -4.35 4.79 4.69
CA ALA A 91 -2.90 4.94 4.69
C ALA A 91 -2.45 6.23 3.97
N LEU A 92 -3.12 6.60 2.87
CA LEU A 92 -2.83 7.85 2.16
C LEU A 92 -3.15 9.08 3.01
N ALA A 93 -4.26 9.09 3.75
CA ALA A 93 -4.62 10.16 4.68
C ALA A 93 -3.60 10.29 5.82
N SER A 94 -3.21 9.17 6.42
CA SER A 94 -2.15 9.13 7.44
C SER A 94 -0.82 9.69 6.92
N MET A 95 -0.40 9.30 5.72
CA MET A 95 0.84 9.84 5.13
C MET A 95 0.73 11.33 4.77
N ALA A 96 -0.46 11.80 4.41
CA ALA A 96 -0.71 13.22 4.15
C ALA A 96 -0.64 14.05 5.45
N GLN A 97 -1.25 13.56 6.53
CA GLN A 97 -1.11 14.14 7.87
C GLN A 97 0.37 14.16 8.30
N ALA A 98 1.06 13.03 8.17
CA ALA A 98 2.48 12.95 8.53
C ALA A 98 3.35 14.01 7.82
N LYS A 99 3.07 14.27 6.53
CA LYS A 99 3.76 15.30 5.78
C LYS A 99 3.46 16.69 6.38
N TYR A 100 2.19 16.99 6.63
CA TYR A 100 1.77 18.26 7.19
C TYR A 100 2.41 18.51 8.56
N GLU A 101 2.36 17.53 9.46
CA GLU A 101 2.96 17.62 10.81
C GLU A 101 4.48 17.80 10.74
N PHE A 102 5.15 17.07 9.86
CA PHE A 102 6.57 17.22 9.63
C PHE A 102 6.94 18.63 9.17
N GLU A 103 6.19 19.20 8.22
CA GLU A 103 6.41 20.56 7.70
C GLU A 103 6.14 21.65 8.75
N HIS A 104 5.30 21.35 9.78
CA HIS A 104 5.02 22.24 10.91
C HIS A 104 5.89 21.96 12.15
N GLY A 105 6.82 21.02 12.05
CA GLY A 105 7.78 20.71 13.11
C GLY A 105 7.29 19.71 14.16
N ASP A 106 6.08 19.19 14.05
CA ASP A 106 5.58 18.10 14.91
C ASP A 106 6.08 16.74 14.40
N ILE A 107 7.32 16.45 14.73
CA ILE A 107 8.01 15.25 14.28
C ILE A 107 7.40 13.98 14.91
N ASP A 108 6.96 14.05 16.15
CA ASP A 108 6.42 12.88 16.85
C ASP A 108 5.07 12.45 16.26
N SER A 109 4.17 13.38 15.97
CA SER A 109 2.93 13.10 15.24
C SER A 109 3.21 12.57 13.83
N ALA A 110 4.16 13.15 13.10
CA ALA A 110 4.56 12.66 11.78
C ALA A 110 5.06 11.21 11.83
N LEU A 111 5.89 10.85 12.80
CA LEU A 111 6.35 9.48 13.00
C LEU A 111 5.21 8.53 13.35
N MET A 112 4.27 8.95 14.19
CA MET A 112 3.09 8.16 14.56
C MET A 112 2.24 7.83 13.33
N HIS A 113 1.92 8.80 12.51
CA HIS A 113 1.14 8.62 11.29
C HIS A 113 1.84 7.73 10.25
N LEU A 114 3.16 7.89 10.08
CA LEU A 114 3.93 7.03 9.17
C LEU A 114 4.02 5.58 9.67
N ARG A 115 4.16 5.36 10.98
CA ARG A 115 4.11 4.00 11.55
C ARG A 115 2.76 3.36 11.24
N TRP A 116 1.66 4.07 11.58
CA TRP A 116 0.34 3.55 11.31
C TRP A 116 0.15 3.16 9.84
N ALA A 117 0.53 4.03 8.90
CA ALA A 117 0.44 3.75 7.47
C ALA A 117 1.31 2.56 7.04
N SER A 118 2.50 2.41 7.62
CA SER A 118 3.43 1.31 7.30
C SER A 118 2.97 -0.06 7.80
N GLU A 119 2.11 -0.08 8.81
CA GLU A 119 1.62 -1.29 9.47
C GLU A 119 0.21 -1.69 8.99
N ASN A 120 -0.63 -0.71 8.65
CA ASN A 120 -2.06 -0.91 8.42
C ASN A 120 -2.52 -0.69 6.98
N SER A 121 -1.66 -0.26 6.05
CA SER A 121 -2.09 -0.11 4.66
C SER A 121 -2.53 -1.44 4.06
N THR A 122 -3.64 -1.43 3.35
CA THR A 122 -4.12 -2.57 2.55
C THR A 122 -3.26 -2.82 1.31
N GLU A 123 -2.51 -1.80 0.87
CA GLU A 123 -1.66 -1.84 -0.31
C GLU A 123 -0.19 -2.05 0.10
N PRO A 124 0.44 -3.20 -0.25
CA PRO A 124 1.83 -3.47 0.11
C PRO A 124 2.81 -2.40 -0.36
N ASP A 125 2.60 -1.83 -1.54
CA ASP A 125 3.47 -0.78 -2.09
C ASP A 125 3.40 0.50 -1.25
N VAL A 126 2.21 0.85 -0.76
CA VAL A 126 2.01 2.00 0.14
C VAL A 126 2.70 1.77 1.48
N GLN A 127 2.68 0.53 2.01
CA GLN A 127 3.45 0.19 3.22
C GLN A 127 4.94 0.45 3.02
N HIS A 128 5.51 0.05 1.88
CA HIS A 128 6.93 0.28 1.59
C HIS A 128 7.25 1.77 1.45
N VAL A 129 6.38 2.55 0.81
CA VAL A 129 6.54 4.02 0.73
C VAL A 129 6.51 4.65 2.13
N ALA A 130 5.57 4.23 2.98
CA ALA A 130 5.48 4.72 4.37
C ALA A 130 6.74 4.34 5.19
N LYS A 131 7.22 3.10 5.07
CA LYS A 131 8.47 2.62 5.71
C LYS A 131 9.68 3.45 5.30
N LEU A 132 9.83 3.75 4.01
CA LEU A 132 10.94 4.58 3.51
C LEU A 132 10.86 6.01 4.05
N ARG A 133 9.67 6.62 4.11
CA ARG A 133 9.50 7.95 4.71
C ARG A 133 9.79 7.94 6.20
N LEU A 134 9.30 6.93 6.92
CA LEU A 134 9.56 6.74 8.35
C LEU A 134 11.05 6.60 8.62
N ALA A 135 11.75 5.72 7.91
CA ALA A 135 13.20 5.52 8.06
C ALA A 135 13.98 6.82 7.80
N ARG A 136 13.59 7.61 6.80
CA ARG A 136 14.24 8.90 6.49
C ARG A 136 14.14 9.88 7.65
N ILE A 137 12.97 10.01 8.28
CA ILE A 137 12.80 10.90 9.44
C ILE A 137 13.58 10.36 10.65
N LEU A 138 13.55 9.04 10.89
CA LEU A 138 14.30 8.42 11.98
C LEU A 138 15.81 8.64 11.86
N ILE A 139 16.36 8.55 10.63
CA ILE A 139 17.78 8.87 10.37
C ILE A 139 18.08 10.33 10.70
N ALA A 140 17.22 11.26 10.24
CA ALA A 140 17.37 12.69 10.52
C ALA A 140 17.31 12.99 12.03
N GLN A 141 16.48 12.24 12.78
CA GLN A 141 16.37 12.32 14.24
C GLN A 141 17.45 11.53 14.99
N LYS A 142 18.42 10.96 14.29
CA LYS A 142 19.51 10.10 14.84
C LYS A 142 19.00 8.85 15.58
N LYS A 143 17.76 8.43 15.33
CA LYS A 143 17.15 7.19 15.86
C LYS A 143 17.59 6.00 14.99
N TYR A 144 18.92 5.81 14.88
CA TYR A 144 19.54 4.89 13.92
C TYR A 144 19.10 3.43 14.09
N GLY A 145 18.93 2.94 15.33
CA GLY A 145 18.50 1.56 15.59
C GLY A 145 17.10 1.26 15.07
N GLU A 146 16.16 2.22 15.20
CA GLU A 146 14.80 2.07 14.66
C GLU A 146 14.82 2.11 13.13
N ALA A 147 15.59 3.02 12.54
CA ALA A 147 15.76 3.10 11.09
C ALA A 147 16.36 1.82 10.51
N GLU A 148 17.39 1.27 11.16
CA GLU A 148 18.05 0.04 10.77
C GLU A 148 17.09 -1.15 10.77
N THR A 149 16.26 -1.28 11.80
CA THR A 149 15.24 -2.32 11.88
C THR A 149 14.29 -2.31 10.68
N ILE A 150 13.85 -1.12 10.26
CA ILE A 150 12.97 -0.95 9.10
C ILE A 150 13.70 -1.30 7.80
N LEU A 151 14.95 -0.86 7.65
CA LEU A 151 15.72 -1.02 6.42
C LEU A 151 16.27 -2.43 6.21
N LEU A 152 16.41 -3.23 7.27
CA LEU A 152 16.81 -4.64 7.21
C LEU A 152 15.64 -5.60 6.89
N ALA A 153 14.40 -5.15 7.00
CA ALA A 153 13.25 -5.96 6.63
C ALA A 153 13.27 -6.31 5.13
N ALA A 154 12.65 -7.44 4.78
CA ALA A 154 12.51 -7.83 3.38
C ALA A 154 11.65 -6.82 2.59
N TYR A 155 12.03 -6.56 1.35
CA TYR A 155 11.32 -5.65 0.45
C TYR A 155 11.33 -6.18 -1.00
N PRO A 156 10.30 -5.84 -1.82
CA PRO A 156 10.25 -6.20 -3.23
C PRO A 156 11.36 -5.53 -4.04
N ALA A 157 11.77 -6.15 -5.14
CA ALA A 157 12.83 -5.64 -6.02
C ALA A 157 12.55 -4.21 -6.53
N ALA A 158 11.30 -3.85 -6.75
CA ALA A 158 10.90 -2.50 -7.16
C ALA A 158 11.31 -1.40 -6.16
N PHE A 159 11.51 -1.73 -4.89
CA PHE A 159 11.90 -0.78 -3.85
C PHE A 159 13.40 -0.78 -3.55
N THR A 160 14.21 -1.62 -4.24
CA THR A 160 15.63 -1.77 -3.96
C THR A 160 16.37 -0.42 -3.95
N ALA A 161 16.16 0.42 -4.95
CA ALA A 161 16.81 1.72 -5.02
C ALA A 161 16.55 2.58 -3.79
N GLY A 162 15.27 2.64 -3.34
CA GLY A 162 14.89 3.45 -2.17
C GLY A 162 15.45 2.92 -0.86
N TYR A 163 15.40 1.60 -0.65
CA TYR A 163 15.94 0.98 0.56
C TYR A 163 17.46 1.09 0.62
N GLU A 164 18.15 0.81 -0.48
CA GLU A 164 19.62 0.90 -0.52
C GLU A 164 20.09 2.36 -0.43
N GLU A 165 19.36 3.34 -1.00
CA GLU A 165 19.65 4.76 -0.78
C GLU A 165 19.60 5.13 0.71
N LEU A 166 18.54 4.73 1.43
CA LEU A 166 18.41 5.04 2.85
C LEU A 166 19.38 4.25 3.74
N LYS A 167 19.80 3.04 3.36
CA LYS A 167 20.90 2.34 4.01
C LYS A 167 22.20 3.13 3.85
N GLY A 168 22.43 3.69 2.65
CA GLY A 168 23.54 4.60 2.41
C GLY A 168 23.49 5.83 3.30
N ASP A 169 22.31 6.48 3.41
CA ASP A 169 22.09 7.63 4.30
C ASP A 169 22.33 7.27 5.77
N LEU A 170 21.89 6.11 6.22
CA LEU A 170 22.10 5.61 7.58
C LEU A 170 23.59 5.38 7.89
N HIS A 171 24.30 4.66 7.00
CA HIS A 171 25.72 4.41 7.16
C HIS A 171 26.55 5.71 7.11
N ALA A 172 26.22 6.64 6.22
CA ALA A 172 26.85 7.95 6.16
C ALA A 172 26.64 8.74 7.46
N ALA A 173 25.41 8.74 8.01
CA ALA A 173 25.09 9.41 9.26
C ALA A 173 25.80 8.78 10.48
N LYS A 174 26.11 7.48 10.43
CA LYS A 174 26.94 6.77 11.44
C LYS A 174 28.46 6.97 11.22
N GLY A 175 28.90 7.58 10.10
CA GLY A 175 30.32 7.72 9.74
C GLY A 175 30.91 6.45 9.10
N GLU A 176 30.10 5.50 8.72
CA GLU A 176 30.49 4.21 8.13
C GLU A 176 30.62 4.36 6.60
N ILE A 177 31.63 5.11 6.16
CA ILE A 177 31.79 5.60 4.78
C ILE A 177 31.87 4.48 3.75
N ALA A 178 32.60 3.39 4.06
CA ALA A 178 32.71 2.25 3.13
C ALA A 178 31.35 1.57 2.87
N GLN A 179 30.56 1.36 3.93
CA GLN A 179 29.23 0.77 3.82
C GLN A 179 28.26 1.69 3.10
N ALA A 180 28.32 2.99 3.37
CA ALA A 180 27.52 4.00 2.69
C ALA A 180 27.77 4.00 1.17
N ARG A 181 29.04 3.93 0.73
CA ARG A 181 29.40 3.80 -0.69
C ARG A 181 28.78 2.58 -1.34
N VAL A 182 28.95 1.41 -0.71
CA VAL A 182 28.38 0.14 -1.21
C VAL A 182 26.87 0.23 -1.36
N ALA A 183 26.17 0.80 -0.38
CA ALA A 183 24.72 0.93 -0.41
C ALA A 183 24.26 1.90 -1.52
N TYR A 184 24.91 3.06 -1.67
CA TYR A 184 24.57 3.98 -2.76
C TYR A 184 24.88 3.39 -4.15
N ASP A 185 25.97 2.62 -4.31
CA ASP A 185 26.28 1.95 -5.57
C ASP A 185 25.20 0.91 -5.93
N LYS A 186 24.69 0.16 -4.94
CA LYS A 186 23.53 -0.75 -5.14
C LYS A 186 22.28 0.02 -5.52
N ALA A 187 21.99 1.14 -4.85
CA ALA A 187 20.86 1.99 -5.18
C ALA A 187 20.94 2.51 -6.62
N ILE A 188 22.09 2.99 -7.06
CA ILE A 188 22.32 3.48 -8.43
C ILE A 188 22.11 2.35 -9.44
N ASN A 189 22.69 1.18 -9.20
CA ASN A 189 22.56 0.02 -10.10
C ASN A 189 21.11 -0.46 -10.23
N ALA A 190 20.31 -0.35 -9.16
CA ALA A 190 18.90 -0.74 -9.16
C ALA A 190 17.99 0.23 -9.96
N THR A 191 18.51 1.32 -10.49
CA THR A 191 17.73 2.28 -11.30
C THR A 191 17.94 2.14 -12.81
N ASP A 192 18.65 1.12 -13.26
CA ASP A 192 18.92 0.86 -14.68
C ASP A 192 19.43 2.11 -15.45
N GLY A 193 20.33 2.87 -14.83
CA GLY A 193 20.90 4.09 -15.39
C GLY A 193 20.08 5.37 -15.14
N ASN A 194 18.89 5.27 -14.59
CA ASN A 194 18.01 6.41 -14.28
C ASN A 194 18.18 6.97 -12.86
N ALA A 195 19.33 6.73 -12.23
CA ALA A 195 19.61 7.26 -10.90
C ALA A 195 19.43 8.78 -10.85
N SER A 196 18.78 9.29 -9.81
CA SER A 196 18.60 10.72 -9.63
C SER A 196 19.96 11.42 -9.52
N ARG A 197 20.04 12.69 -9.97
CA ARG A 197 21.23 13.49 -9.77
C ARG A 197 21.64 13.57 -8.30
N TRP A 198 20.65 13.62 -7.42
CA TRP A 198 20.85 13.71 -5.97
C TRP A 198 21.51 12.45 -5.39
N LEU A 199 21.07 11.27 -5.80
CA LEU A 199 21.68 10.01 -5.37
C LEU A 199 23.14 9.91 -5.84
N ARG A 200 23.43 10.32 -7.08
CA ARG A 200 24.83 10.35 -7.59
C ARG A 200 25.70 11.34 -6.81
N LEU A 201 25.16 12.50 -6.45
CA LEU A 201 25.89 13.47 -5.61
C LEU A 201 26.18 12.91 -4.23
N LYS A 202 25.21 12.30 -3.54
CA LYS A 202 25.44 11.64 -2.24
C LYS A 202 26.59 10.62 -2.32
N ARG A 203 26.63 9.82 -3.40
CA ARG A 203 27.70 8.84 -3.61
C ARG A 203 29.05 9.53 -3.87
N GLN A 204 29.06 10.59 -4.65
CA GLN A 204 30.29 11.35 -4.99
C GLN A 204 30.89 12.09 -3.79
N ASP A 205 30.02 12.64 -2.92
CA ASP A 205 30.46 13.37 -1.71
C ASP A 205 31.23 12.49 -0.71
N LEU A 206 31.04 11.17 -0.79
CA LEU A 206 31.83 10.21 0.02
C LEU A 206 33.24 9.91 -0.55
N GLY A 207 33.64 10.53 -1.67
CA GLY A 207 34.93 10.32 -2.33
C GLY A 207 35.04 9.01 -3.12
N SER A 208 36.14 8.84 -3.84
CA SER A 208 36.48 7.57 -4.50
C SER A 208 37.27 6.68 -3.54
N SER A 209 37.09 5.36 -3.66
CA SER A 209 37.84 4.37 -2.84
C SER A 209 39.34 4.40 -3.06
N ASP A 210 39.81 5.12 -4.09
CA ASP A 210 41.23 5.10 -4.53
C ASP A 210 42.11 6.17 -3.85
N LEU A 211 41.55 7.01 -2.97
CA LEU A 211 42.31 8.05 -2.27
C LEU A 211 42.77 7.66 -0.86
N ASP A 212 42.39 6.48 -0.36
CA ASP A 212 42.72 6.02 1.00
C ASP A 212 44.03 5.17 1.07
N HIS A 213 44.82 5.08 -0.03
CA HIS A 213 46.05 4.29 -0.10
C HIS A 213 47.25 5.07 -0.61
N SER A 214 47.36 6.35 -0.28
CA SER A 214 48.60 7.13 -0.54
C SER A 214 49.14 7.84 0.70
#